data_98dfa05d3a5a553a448b6a0e3a7716e0
#
_entry.id   98dfa05d3a5a553a448b6a0e3a7716e0
#
_cell.length_a   1.000
_cell.length_b   1.000
_cell.length_c   1.000
_cell.angle_alpha   90.00
_cell.angle_beta   90.00
_cell.angle_gamma   90.00
#
_symmetry.space_group_name_H-M   'P 1'
#
loop_
_entity.id
_entity.type
_entity.pdbx_description
1 polymer ?
#
loop_
_entity_poly.entity_id
_entity_poly.type
_entity_poly.pdbx_seq_one_letter_code
_entity_poly.pdbx_strand_id
1 'polypeptide(L)'
;MSGLQTSRKAAATAALITTALVMSGCASAAQPAASGGGGEPVTGGTLTYLEYQAYTSLYPPAGGFYPNGALINNVTDRLTYQNPETLEIEPWIATDWEVNADATAYTFNLRDGVTFSDGTPLDAAVVAKNFDTYGLGNTEQNLTISEAINNYAGSEVVDDDTVTFTFSAPAPGFLQATSTINSGLVSDATLDKSLEEFGAGTGTEIIGSGPYVITAETIGTDVSLEAREDYDWAPPSLEHQGRAYLDAINLVITPEDSVRIGALTAGQADFARYVQAFDEAQVEAAGITLYAPQTRGVNNSLSIRFTNPLVSDIRVRQALVAGVNSQEIVDTIFTDNYPVATSSLSQSALGYKDESDKLTYDPDAAEALLEEAGWALNGDGVREKDGQELSLDVYVAAP
;
A
#
# COMPACT_ATOMS: atom_id res chain seq x y z
N MET A 1 32.64 30.98 -79.98
CA MET A 1 33.18 32.34 -80.18
C MET A 1 33.35 32.90 -78.83
N SER A 2 34.56 32.85 -78.31
CA SER A 2 35.53 33.94 -78.11
C SER A 2 35.07 34.90 -77.09
N GLY A 3 35.76 35.22 -76.07
CA GLY A 3 37.15 35.18 -75.63
C GLY A 3 37.21 35.88 -74.30
N LEU A 4 38.00 35.39 -73.44
CA LEU A 4 39.36 35.90 -73.08
C LEU A 4 39.38 37.25 -72.28
N GLN A 5 39.86 37.06 -71.02
CA GLN A 5 40.95 37.82 -70.43
C GLN A 5 40.59 39.25 -69.90
N THR A 6 41.06 39.73 -68.74
CA THR A 6 42.34 39.58 -68.03
C THR A 6 42.24 40.24 -66.64
N SER A 7 42.87 39.59 -65.71
CA SER A 7 43.69 40.09 -64.60
C SER A 7 43.77 41.57 -64.23
N ARG A 8 43.75 41.94 -62.94
CA ARG A 8 44.88 42.56 -62.21
C ARG A 8 44.68 42.65 -60.68
N LYS A 9 45.74 42.32 -60.03
CA LYS A 9 45.98 42.35 -58.58
C LYS A 9 45.93 43.79 -58.03
N ALA A 10 45.42 43.96 -56.84
CA ALA A 10 46.04 44.88 -55.85
C ALA A 10 45.62 44.46 -54.45
N ALA A 11 46.59 44.48 -53.60
CA ALA A 11 46.58 44.00 -52.20
C ALA A 11 46.17 45.09 -51.21
N ALA A 12 45.96 44.61 -50.01
CA ALA A 12 46.06 45.25 -48.68
C ALA A 12 44.72 45.91 -48.18
N THR A 13 44.21 45.54 -47.07
CA THR A 13 44.67 45.71 -45.70
C THR A 13 43.63 45.09 -44.75
N ALA A 14 44.11 44.41 -43.73
CA ALA A 14 43.36 43.77 -42.69
C ALA A 14 42.51 44.74 -41.82
N ALA A 15 41.28 44.34 -41.54
CA ALA A 15 40.61 44.78 -40.29
C ALA A 15 39.85 43.56 -39.76
N LEU A 16 40.33 42.93 -38.69
CA LEU A 16 39.63 41.97 -37.87
C LEU A 16 38.47 42.66 -37.17
N ILE A 17 37.25 42.31 -37.50
CA ILE A 17 36.08 42.52 -36.64
C ILE A 17 35.61 41.16 -36.16
N THR A 18 35.98 40.86 -34.90
CA THR A 18 35.51 39.66 -34.18
C THR A 18 34.09 39.93 -33.75
N THR A 19 33.13 39.36 -34.49
CA THR A 19 31.72 39.31 -34.06
C THR A 19 31.56 38.08 -33.19
N ALA A 20 31.51 38.27 -31.87
CA ALA A 20 31.15 37.24 -30.92
C ALA A 20 29.65 36.96 -31.05
N LEU A 21 29.27 35.83 -31.65
CA LEU A 21 27.93 35.24 -31.52
C LEU A 21 27.82 34.71 -30.11
N VAL A 22 27.08 35.37 -29.26
CA VAL A 22 26.60 34.84 -28.01
C VAL A 22 25.49 33.84 -28.33
N MET A 23 25.82 32.55 -28.43
CA MET A 23 24.85 31.48 -28.34
C MET A 23 24.42 31.37 -26.87
N SER A 24 23.27 31.97 -26.53
CA SER A 24 22.56 31.64 -25.28
C SER A 24 21.97 30.24 -25.41
N GLY A 25 22.81 29.22 -25.13
CA GLY A 25 22.32 27.90 -24.89
C GLY A 25 21.64 27.92 -23.50
N CYS A 26 20.36 27.68 -23.45
CA CYS A 26 19.71 27.24 -22.22
C CYS A 26 20.29 25.87 -21.85
N ALA A 27 21.39 25.89 -21.10
CA ALA A 27 21.80 24.71 -20.36
C ALA A 27 20.83 24.62 -19.18
N SER A 28 19.80 23.79 -19.32
CA SER A 28 19.16 23.22 -18.15
C SER A 28 20.26 22.53 -17.37
N ALA A 29 20.67 23.12 -16.27
CA ALA A 29 21.52 22.46 -15.32
C ALA A 29 20.77 21.21 -14.85
N ALA A 30 21.20 20.03 -15.30
CA ALA A 30 20.83 18.81 -14.64
C ALA A 30 21.26 18.95 -13.18
N GLN A 31 20.29 19.04 -12.29
CA GLN A 31 20.54 18.99 -10.87
C GLN A 31 21.24 17.65 -10.61
N PRO A 32 22.39 17.63 -9.94
CA PRO A 32 23.01 16.36 -9.58
C PRO A 32 22.02 15.60 -8.69
N ALA A 33 21.77 14.35 -9.04
CA ALA A 33 21.05 13.43 -8.19
C ALA A 33 21.66 13.51 -6.78
N ALA A 34 20.86 13.86 -5.80
CA ALA A 34 21.28 13.90 -4.42
C ALA A 34 21.67 12.47 -4.02
N SER A 35 22.98 12.23 -3.90
CA SER A 35 23.48 11.03 -3.23
C SER A 35 22.99 11.10 -1.78
N GLY A 36 22.27 10.08 -1.33
CA GLY A 36 21.74 9.95 0.02
C GLY A 36 22.83 10.13 1.07
N GLY A 37 22.88 11.33 1.63
CA GLY A 37 23.73 11.69 2.76
C GLY A 37 22.87 12.53 3.68
N GLY A 38 22.79 12.16 4.97
CA GLY A 38 21.97 12.77 6.00
C GLY A 38 22.17 14.29 6.12
N GLY A 39 21.41 15.01 5.32
CA GLY A 39 21.19 16.44 5.44
C GLY A 39 19.93 16.70 6.25
N GLU A 40 19.83 17.90 6.82
CA GLU A 40 18.56 18.36 7.41
C GLU A 40 17.43 18.27 6.39
N PRO A 41 16.23 17.80 6.79
CA PRO A 41 15.08 17.76 5.89
C PRO A 41 14.80 19.16 5.29
N VAL A 42 14.46 19.18 4.00
CA VAL A 42 14.14 20.42 3.29
C VAL A 42 12.64 20.50 3.13
N THR A 43 12.06 21.64 3.52
CA THR A 43 10.64 21.91 3.34
C THR A 43 10.33 22.39 1.93
N GLY A 44 9.14 22.06 1.43
CA GLY A 44 8.65 22.47 0.14
C GLY A 44 8.80 21.41 -0.94
N GLY A 45 8.27 21.72 -2.12
CA GLY A 45 8.33 20.85 -3.28
C GLY A 45 7.18 19.86 -3.39
N THR A 46 7.11 19.19 -4.54
CA THR A 46 6.08 18.21 -4.88
C THR A 46 6.72 16.86 -5.12
N LEU A 47 6.22 15.83 -4.47
CA LEU A 47 6.59 14.42 -4.76
C LEU A 47 5.76 13.91 -5.94
N THR A 48 6.42 13.44 -6.99
CA THR A 48 5.76 12.69 -8.06
C THR A 48 5.83 11.19 -7.73
N TYR A 49 4.67 10.64 -7.39
CA TYR A 49 4.50 9.23 -7.00
C TYR A 49 3.81 8.44 -8.11
N LEU A 50 4.46 7.43 -8.65
CA LEU A 50 3.89 6.55 -9.67
C LEU A 50 3.22 5.33 -9.01
N GLU A 51 1.90 5.22 -9.18
CA GLU A 51 1.11 4.07 -8.75
C GLU A 51 0.73 3.20 -9.96
N TYR A 52 0.77 1.89 -9.82
CA TYR A 52 0.49 0.97 -10.91
C TYR A 52 -1.01 0.85 -11.24
N GLN A 53 -1.87 1.24 -10.33
CA GLN A 53 -3.32 1.04 -10.44
C GLN A 53 -4.09 2.18 -9.77
N ALA A 54 -5.25 2.55 -10.35
CA ALA A 54 -6.13 3.53 -9.75
C ALA A 54 -6.78 3.01 -8.46
N TYR A 55 -7.06 3.91 -7.53
CA TYR A 55 -7.86 3.58 -6.37
C TYR A 55 -9.31 3.27 -6.76
N THR A 56 -10.01 2.50 -5.95
CA THR A 56 -11.40 2.12 -6.18
C THR A 56 -12.36 2.71 -5.16
N SER A 57 -11.87 2.99 -3.94
CA SER A 57 -12.68 3.59 -2.88
C SER A 57 -11.79 4.24 -1.83
N LEU A 58 -12.21 5.41 -1.33
CA LEU A 58 -11.59 6.09 -0.18
C LEU A 58 -12.37 5.83 1.13
N TYR A 59 -13.32 4.89 1.13
CA TYR A 59 -13.95 4.39 2.35
C TYR A 59 -12.90 3.65 3.20
N PRO A 60 -12.59 4.11 4.43
CA PRO A 60 -11.49 3.53 5.21
C PRO A 60 -11.51 2.01 5.36
N PRO A 61 -12.64 1.34 5.62
CA PRO A 61 -12.70 -0.13 5.63
C PRO A 61 -12.22 -0.82 4.33
N ALA A 62 -12.22 -0.12 3.19
CA ALA A 62 -11.67 -0.61 1.93
C ALA A 62 -10.17 -0.30 1.76
N GLY A 63 -9.51 0.27 2.76
CA GLY A 63 -8.10 0.71 2.72
C GLY A 63 -7.08 -0.43 2.54
N GLY A 64 -7.46 -1.67 2.78
CA GLY A 64 -6.60 -2.84 2.55
C GLY A 64 -6.22 -3.07 1.09
N PHE A 65 -6.96 -2.52 0.13
CA PHE A 65 -6.51 -2.46 -1.25
C PHE A 65 -5.45 -1.35 -1.39
N TYR A 66 -4.26 -1.70 -1.80
CA TYR A 66 -3.10 -0.82 -1.74
C TYR A 66 -3.24 0.56 -2.42
N PRO A 67 -3.82 0.70 -3.63
CA PRO A 67 -4.04 2.02 -4.22
C PRO A 67 -4.97 2.91 -3.39
N ASN A 68 -6.00 2.33 -2.73
CA ASN A 68 -6.84 3.04 -1.78
C ASN A 68 -6.00 3.52 -0.60
N GLY A 69 -5.17 2.60 -0.08
CA GLY A 69 -4.29 2.82 1.05
C GLY A 69 -3.29 3.94 0.84
N ALA A 70 -2.75 4.08 -0.35
CA ALA A 70 -1.83 5.16 -0.68
C ALA A 70 -2.45 6.55 -0.46
N LEU A 71 -3.75 6.71 -0.71
CA LEU A 71 -4.47 7.96 -0.48
C LEU A 71 -5.00 8.07 0.95
N ILE A 72 -5.70 7.04 1.45
CA ILE A 72 -6.30 7.05 2.79
C ILE A 72 -5.25 7.32 3.87
N ASN A 73 -4.03 6.76 3.76
CA ASN A 73 -2.94 7.02 4.70
C ASN A 73 -2.52 8.48 4.80
N ASN A 74 -2.68 9.25 3.72
CA ASN A 74 -2.29 10.65 3.67
C ASN A 74 -3.42 11.59 4.11
N VAL A 75 -4.68 11.18 3.96
CA VAL A 75 -5.83 12.05 4.23
C VAL A 75 -6.54 11.74 5.55
N THR A 76 -6.19 10.63 6.24
CA THR A 76 -6.81 10.25 7.51
C THR A 76 -5.79 9.88 8.56
N ASP A 77 -6.08 10.19 9.83
CA ASP A 77 -5.38 9.66 11.00
C ASP A 77 -6.15 8.49 11.61
N ARG A 78 -5.62 7.92 12.69
CA ARG A 78 -6.21 6.79 13.43
C ARG A 78 -6.16 7.05 14.92
N LEU A 79 -6.96 6.31 15.69
CA LEU A 79 -6.93 6.45 17.14
C LEU A 79 -5.56 6.11 17.72
N THR A 80 -4.95 5.05 17.24
CA THR A 80 -3.64 4.60 17.72
C THR A 80 -2.65 4.42 16.57
N TYR A 81 -1.39 4.38 16.90
CA TYR A 81 -0.28 4.13 15.98
C TYR A 81 0.39 2.80 16.33
N GLN A 82 0.59 1.92 15.37
CA GLN A 82 1.43 0.75 15.58
C GLN A 82 2.85 1.06 15.11
N ASN A 83 3.78 1.07 16.06
CA ASN A 83 5.19 1.27 15.76
C ASN A 83 5.71 0.18 14.83
N PRO A 84 6.27 0.52 13.65
CA PRO A 84 6.67 -0.49 12.67
C PRO A 84 7.88 -1.32 13.10
N GLU A 85 8.66 -0.89 14.08
CA GLU A 85 9.84 -1.61 14.54
C GLU A 85 9.53 -2.54 15.72
N THR A 86 8.79 -2.00 16.70
CA THR A 86 8.51 -2.73 17.95
C THR A 86 7.20 -3.52 17.91
N LEU A 87 6.28 -3.17 16.98
CA LEU A 87 4.89 -3.64 16.90
C LEU A 87 4.01 -3.22 18.08
N GLU A 88 4.50 -2.37 18.95
CA GLU A 88 3.73 -1.82 20.05
C GLU A 88 2.67 -0.84 19.57
N ILE A 89 1.52 -0.82 20.24
CA ILE A 89 0.47 0.15 19.96
C ILE A 89 0.76 1.39 20.82
N GLU A 90 0.85 2.53 20.18
CA GLU A 90 1.21 3.82 20.76
C GLU A 90 0.08 4.84 20.59
N PRO A 91 0.03 5.89 21.41
CA PRO A 91 -0.91 6.99 21.26
C PRO A 91 -0.79 7.70 19.91
N TRP A 92 -1.94 8.16 19.39
CA TRP A 92 -2.00 9.07 18.24
C TRP A 92 -3.11 10.11 18.45
N ILE A 93 -4.31 9.91 17.83
CA ILE A 93 -5.50 10.74 18.13
C ILE A 93 -6.04 10.41 19.52
N ALA A 94 -6.00 9.15 19.95
CA ALA A 94 -6.16 8.79 21.35
C ALA A 94 -4.85 9.04 22.11
N THR A 95 -4.94 9.73 23.24
CA THR A 95 -3.79 9.99 24.12
C THR A 95 -3.51 8.81 25.05
N ASP A 96 -4.54 8.10 25.44
CA ASP A 96 -4.51 6.89 26.25
C ASP A 96 -5.82 6.11 26.13
N TRP A 97 -5.86 4.91 26.71
CA TRP A 97 -7.04 4.05 26.71
C TRP A 97 -7.06 3.08 27.89
N GLU A 98 -8.27 2.64 28.22
CA GLU A 98 -8.51 1.57 29.18
C GLU A 98 -9.22 0.39 28.52
N VAL A 99 -8.85 -0.83 28.91
CA VAL A 99 -9.47 -2.07 28.45
C VAL A 99 -9.99 -2.84 29.64
N ASN A 100 -11.25 -3.27 29.62
CA ASN A 100 -11.79 -4.11 30.69
C ASN A 100 -11.18 -5.53 30.68
N ALA A 101 -11.35 -6.28 31.78
CA ALA A 101 -10.64 -7.54 32.03
C ALA A 101 -10.91 -8.64 30.97
N ASP A 102 -12.05 -8.61 30.31
CA ASP A 102 -12.50 -9.58 29.30
C ASP A 102 -12.39 -9.06 27.86
N ALA A 103 -11.78 -7.90 27.68
CA ALA A 103 -11.60 -7.27 26.35
C ALA A 103 -12.92 -7.11 25.59
N THR A 104 -13.99 -6.75 26.28
CA THR A 104 -15.31 -6.46 25.71
C THR A 104 -15.68 -4.99 25.76
N ALA A 105 -14.85 -4.15 26.37
CA ALA A 105 -15.01 -2.70 26.40
C ALA A 105 -13.66 -1.99 26.37
N TYR A 106 -13.59 -0.92 25.58
CA TYR A 106 -12.40 -0.10 25.36
C TYR A 106 -12.80 1.37 25.47
N THR A 107 -12.23 2.10 26.41
CA THR A 107 -12.46 3.54 26.60
C THR A 107 -11.22 4.29 26.16
N PHE A 108 -11.38 5.25 25.26
CA PHE A 108 -10.30 6.08 24.72
C PHE A 108 -10.50 7.53 25.13
N ASN A 109 -9.42 8.18 25.57
CA ASN A 109 -9.34 9.62 25.74
C ASN A 109 -8.69 10.23 24.50
N LEU A 110 -9.32 11.25 23.93
CA LEU A 110 -8.89 11.86 22.67
C LEU A 110 -8.00 13.08 22.91
N ARG A 111 -7.21 13.42 21.92
CA ARG A 111 -6.36 14.61 21.90
C ARG A 111 -7.20 15.85 21.59
N ASP A 112 -7.03 16.90 22.38
CA ASP A 112 -7.62 18.20 22.13
C ASP A 112 -7.08 18.89 20.87
N GLY A 113 -7.92 19.69 20.22
CA GLY A 113 -7.51 20.60 19.13
C GLY A 113 -7.31 19.97 17.77
N VAL A 114 -7.60 18.67 17.62
CA VAL A 114 -7.60 18.00 16.32
C VAL A 114 -8.76 18.45 15.46
N THR A 115 -8.50 18.73 14.18
CA THR A 115 -9.54 19.15 13.23
C THR A 115 -9.50 18.31 11.95
N PHE A 116 -10.62 18.22 11.29
CA PHE A 116 -10.70 17.76 9.91
C PHE A 116 -10.22 18.83 8.93
N SER A 117 -10.03 18.47 7.66
CA SER A 117 -9.52 19.37 6.61
C SER A 117 -10.46 20.55 6.27
N ASP A 118 -11.72 20.46 6.68
CA ASP A 118 -12.69 21.56 6.57
C ASP A 118 -12.73 22.48 7.82
N GLY A 119 -11.89 22.20 8.82
CA GLY A 119 -11.81 22.94 10.08
C GLY A 119 -12.83 22.51 11.14
N THR A 120 -13.68 21.52 10.88
CA THR A 120 -14.58 20.96 11.91
C THR A 120 -13.78 20.17 12.96
N PRO A 121 -14.18 20.21 14.25
CA PRO A 121 -13.45 19.51 15.31
C PRO A 121 -13.61 18.00 15.17
N LEU A 122 -12.53 17.27 15.54
CA LEU A 122 -12.57 15.84 15.77
C LEU A 122 -12.82 15.61 17.26
N ASP A 123 -14.03 15.19 17.60
CA ASP A 123 -14.48 14.92 18.97
C ASP A 123 -14.96 13.48 19.15
N ALA A 124 -15.33 13.10 20.36
CA ALA A 124 -15.79 11.77 20.69
C ALA A 124 -17.06 11.36 19.92
N ALA A 125 -17.93 12.31 19.57
CA ALA A 125 -19.15 12.02 18.82
C ALA A 125 -18.85 11.58 17.37
N VAL A 126 -17.97 12.30 16.69
CA VAL A 126 -17.59 11.92 15.32
C VAL A 126 -16.74 10.65 15.30
N VAL A 127 -15.88 10.44 16.30
CA VAL A 127 -15.13 9.18 16.45
C VAL A 127 -16.08 8.01 16.68
N ALA A 128 -17.06 8.15 17.56
CA ALA A 128 -18.11 7.15 17.77
C ALA A 128 -18.84 6.81 16.46
N LYS A 129 -19.26 7.81 15.69
CA LYS A 129 -19.94 7.61 14.40
C LYS A 129 -19.05 6.88 13.36
N ASN A 130 -17.74 7.19 13.32
CA ASN A 130 -16.80 6.45 12.47
C ASN A 130 -16.80 4.95 12.80
N PHE A 131 -16.59 4.61 14.07
CA PHE A 131 -16.51 3.21 14.51
C PHE A 131 -17.87 2.49 14.46
N ASP A 132 -18.98 3.17 14.74
CA ASP A 132 -20.32 2.59 14.56
C ASP A 132 -20.56 2.24 13.07
N THR A 133 -20.18 3.13 12.16
CA THR A 133 -20.26 2.88 10.73
C THR A 133 -19.36 1.71 10.32
N TYR A 134 -18.13 1.64 10.84
CA TYR A 134 -17.16 0.60 10.48
C TYR A 134 -17.49 -0.75 11.13
N GLY A 135 -18.08 -0.78 12.31
CA GLY A 135 -18.40 -1.99 13.05
C GLY A 135 -19.80 -2.56 12.78
N LEU A 136 -20.79 -1.70 12.51
CA LEU A 136 -22.16 -2.10 12.25
C LEU A 136 -22.58 -2.00 10.78
N GLY A 137 -21.83 -1.22 10.00
CA GLY A 137 -22.21 -0.89 8.61
C GLY A 137 -23.33 0.14 8.56
N ASN A 138 -23.67 0.56 7.34
CA ASN A 138 -24.83 1.41 7.06
C ASN A 138 -25.50 0.94 5.78
N THR A 139 -26.63 0.28 5.91
CA THR A 139 -27.35 -0.32 4.76
C THR A 139 -28.02 0.72 3.85
N GLU A 140 -28.36 1.91 4.38
CA GLU A 140 -28.97 2.98 3.57
C GLU A 140 -27.94 3.60 2.61
N GLN A 141 -26.67 3.64 3.02
CA GLN A 141 -25.54 4.18 2.25
C GLN A 141 -24.72 3.07 1.56
N ASN A 142 -25.10 1.79 1.73
CA ASN A 142 -24.37 0.61 1.27
C ASN A 142 -22.94 0.50 1.84
N LEU A 143 -22.68 1.10 3.03
CA LEU A 143 -21.40 0.99 3.69
C LEU A 143 -21.29 -0.36 4.40
N THR A 144 -20.24 -1.11 4.07
CA THR A 144 -19.98 -2.43 4.63
C THR A 144 -19.18 -2.34 5.92
N ILE A 145 -19.29 -3.37 6.76
CA ILE A 145 -18.48 -3.50 7.96
C ILE A 145 -17.00 -3.73 7.62
N SER A 146 -16.13 -3.28 8.49
CA SER A 146 -14.69 -3.54 8.42
C SER A 146 -14.39 -4.97 8.87
N GLU A 147 -13.59 -5.70 8.08
CA GLU A 147 -13.10 -7.03 8.48
C GLU A 147 -12.13 -6.97 9.67
N ALA A 148 -11.58 -5.79 9.98
CA ALA A 148 -10.69 -5.58 11.11
C ALA A 148 -11.43 -5.48 12.46
N ILE A 149 -12.75 -5.20 12.46
CA ILE A 149 -13.54 -4.94 13.66
C ILE A 149 -14.59 -6.03 13.85
N ASN A 150 -14.27 -7.03 14.66
CA ASN A 150 -15.16 -8.16 14.92
C ASN A 150 -15.91 -8.00 16.23
N ASN A 151 -17.13 -8.57 16.31
CA ASN A 151 -17.98 -8.59 17.51
C ASN A 151 -18.40 -7.21 18.02
N TYR A 152 -18.28 -6.17 17.22
CA TYR A 152 -18.65 -4.81 17.61
C TYR A 152 -20.14 -4.73 17.98
N ALA A 153 -20.44 -4.04 19.08
CA ALA A 153 -21.82 -3.90 19.60
C ALA A 153 -22.31 -2.46 19.60
N GLY A 154 -21.40 -1.49 19.61
CA GLY A 154 -21.72 -0.06 19.58
C GLY A 154 -20.75 0.78 20.39
N SER A 155 -21.00 2.08 20.40
CA SER A 155 -20.24 3.09 21.13
C SER A 155 -21.09 3.85 22.15
N GLU A 156 -20.44 4.47 23.13
CA GLU A 156 -21.01 5.43 24.07
C GLU A 156 -20.08 6.63 24.16
N VAL A 157 -20.60 7.81 23.86
CA VAL A 157 -19.91 9.08 24.10
C VAL A 157 -20.06 9.44 25.57
N VAL A 158 -18.94 9.43 26.31
CA VAL A 158 -18.91 9.74 27.74
C VAL A 158 -18.92 11.26 27.96
N ASP A 159 -18.09 11.96 27.17
CA ASP A 159 -18.01 13.42 27.10
C ASP A 159 -17.37 13.84 25.78
N ASP A 160 -16.98 15.11 25.60
CA ASP A 160 -16.51 15.66 24.31
C ASP A 160 -15.18 15.01 23.84
N ASP A 161 -14.37 14.46 24.73
CA ASP A 161 -13.06 13.86 24.45
C ASP A 161 -12.94 12.39 24.89
N THR A 162 -14.02 11.77 25.36
CA THR A 162 -13.99 10.38 25.85
C THR A 162 -15.06 9.53 25.18
N VAL A 163 -14.65 8.42 24.56
CA VAL A 163 -15.55 7.46 23.89
C VAL A 163 -15.28 6.03 24.37
N THR A 164 -16.33 5.26 24.61
CA THR A 164 -16.26 3.82 24.95
C THR A 164 -16.84 2.99 23.82
N PHE A 165 -16.10 1.99 23.36
CA PHE A 165 -16.54 0.98 22.41
C PHE A 165 -16.84 -0.33 23.12
N THR A 166 -17.94 -0.99 22.78
CA THR A 166 -18.40 -2.24 23.39
C THR A 166 -18.50 -3.36 22.37
N PHE A 167 -18.30 -4.59 22.84
CA PHE A 167 -18.26 -5.79 22.01
C PHE A 167 -19.15 -6.90 22.60
N SER A 168 -19.81 -7.66 21.72
CA SER A 168 -20.66 -8.81 22.09
C SER A 168 -19.89 -10.04 22.54
N ALA A 169 -18.58 -10.09 22.27
CA ALA A 169 -17.63 -11.12 22.69
C ALA A 169 -16.22 -10.51 22.79
N PRO A 170 -15.26 -11.15 23.50
CA PRO A 170 -13.88 -10.64 23.58
C PRO A 170 -13.28 -10.27 22.22
N ALA A 171 -12.71 -9.07 22.12
CA ALA A 171 -12.09 -8.51 20.91
C ALA A 171 -10.64 -8.04 21.18
N PRO A 172 -9.71 -8.93 21.58
CA PRO A 172 -8.35 -8.53 21.99
C PRO A 172 -7.53 -7.88 20.87
N GLY A 173 -7.91 -8.05 19.62
CA GLY A 173 -7.28 -7.41 18.46
C GLY A 173 -7.75 -5.98 18.17
N PHE A 174 -8.70 -5.44 18.95
CA PHE A 174 -9.31 -4.14 18.62
C PHE A 174 -8.30 -2.99 18.68
N LEU A 175 -7.38 -2.96 19.66
CA LEU A 175 -6.32 -1.94 19.69
C LEU A 175 -5.48 -1.93 18.42
N GLN A 176 -5.13 -3.10 17.89
CA GLN A 176 -4.44 -3.16 16.60
C GLN A 176 -5.34 -2.68 15.45
N ALA A 177 -6.63 -3.04 15.46
CA ALA A 177 -7.57 -2.57 14.46
C ALA A 177 -7.66 -1.04 14.42
N THR A 178 -7.61 -0.36 15.59
CA THR A 178 -7.63 1.12 15.68
C THR A 178 -6.36 1.79 15.13
N SER A 179 -5.29 1.06 14.85
CA SER A 179 -4.05 1.54 14.24
C SER A 179 -3.95 1.27 12.74
N THR A 180 -4.87 0.48 12.18
CA THR A 180 -4.83 0.10 10.76
C THR A 180 -5.48 1.15 9.87
N ILE A 181 -5.09 1.15 8.60
CA ILE A 181 -5.65 2.02 7.58
C ILE A 181 -7.18 1.89 7.44
N ASN A 182 -7.74 0.72 7.79
CA ASN A 182 -9.17 0.44 7.75
C ASN A 182 -9.97 1.19 8.84
N SER A 183 -9.29 1.90 9.74
CA SER A 183 -9.88 2.69 10.83
C SER A 183 -9.55 4.19 10.71
N GLY A 184 -9.29 4.66 9.49
CA GLY A 184 -9.05 6.07 9.21
C GLY A 184 -10.22 6.94 9.64
N LEU A 185 -9.94 8.11 10.25
CA LEU A 185 -10.96 9.04 10.76
C LEU A 185 -11.34 10.05 9.69
N VAL A 186 -12.62 10.10 9.38
CA VAL A 186 -13.23 11.05 8.44
C VAL A 186 -14.32 11.86 9.12
N SER A 187 -14.63 13.03 8.56
CA SER A 187 -15.62 13.95 9.12
C SER A 187 -17.05 13.37 9.08
N ASP A 188 -17.92 13.97 9.85
CA ASP A 188 -19.36 13.66 9.87
C ASP A 188 -19.98 13.78 8.47
N ALA A 189 -19.64 14.85 7.74
CA ALA A 189 -20.09 15.09 6.36
C ALA A 189 -19.59 14.02 5.37
N THR A 190 -18.41 13.47 5.59
CA THR A 190 -17.88 12.36 4.78
C THR A 190 -18.58 11.04 5.12
N LEU A 191 -18.91 10.78 6.39
CA LEU A 191 -19.65 9.58 6.79
C LEU A 191 -21.10 9.56 6.28
N ASP A 192 -21.66 10.70 5.92
CA ASP A 192 -23.00 10.78 5.33
C ASP A 192 -23.03 10.37 3.84
N LYS A 193 -21.88 10.11 3.22
CA LYS A 193 -21.76 9.68 1.83
C LYS A 193 -22.11 8.20 1.65
N SER A 194 -22.66 7.86 0.49
CA SER A 194 -22.83 6.47 0.05
C SER A 194 -21.50 5.84 -0.36
N LEU A 195 -21.41 4.51 -0.43
CA LEU A 195 -20.21 3.81 -0.89
C LEU A 195 -19.76 4.26 -2.30
N GLU A 196 -20.69 4.59 -3.19
CA GLU A 196 -20.38 5.11 -4.52
C GLU A 196 -19.67 6.46 -4.45
N GLU A 197 -20.05 7.32 -3.50
CA GLU A 197 -19.44 8.63 -3.27
C GLU A 197 -18.08 8.58 -2.57
N PHE A 198 -17.58 7.41 -2.22
CA PHE A 198 -16.19 7.17 -1.86
C PHE A 198 -15.33 6.70 -3.05
N GLY A 199 -15.92 6.55 -4.23
CA GLY A 199 -15.27 6.06 -5.44
C GLY A 199 -14.44 7.12 -6.17
N ALA A 200 -13.91 6.74 -7.33
CA ALA A 200 -13.14 7.64 -8.18
C ALA A 200 -13.99 8.83 -8.70
N GLY A 201 -13.41 10.00 -8.69
CA GLY A 201 -14.04 11.26 -9.10
C GLY A 201 -14.61 12.08 -7.93
N THR A 202 -14.56 11.57 -6.72
CA THR A 202 -15.07 12.26 -5.53
C THR A 202 -13.98 12.49 -4.46
N GLY A 203 -12.73 12.22 -4.80
CA GLY A 203 -11.61 12.33 -3.86
C GLY A 203 -11.50 13.68 -3.18
N THR A 204 -11.76 14.78 -3.89
CA THR A 204 -11.74 16.15 -3.34
C THR A 204 -12.85 16.44 -2.32
N GLU A 205 -13.82 15.55 -2.19
CA GLU A 205 -14.93 15.68 -1.24
C GLU A 205 -14.71 14.85 0.04
N ILE A 206 -13.60 14.13 0.13
CA ILE A 206 -13.24 13.34 1.30
C ILE A 206 -12.55 14.24 2.31
N ILE A 207 -13.22 14.47 3.43
CA ILE A 207 -12.77 15.33 4.51
C ILE A 207 -12.21 14.44 5.62
N GLY A 208 -10.91 14.36 5.71
CA GLY A 208 -10.18 13.56 6.69
C GLY A 208 -9.38 14.41 7.67
N SER A 209 -8.82 13.77 8.68
CA SER A 209 -8.01 14.41 9.72
C SER A 209 -6.52 14.46 9.40
N GLY A 210 -6.07 13.78 8.33
CA GLY A 210 -4.67 13.55 8.01
C GLY A 210 -3.88 14.77 7.55
N PRO A 211 -2.56 14.59 7.32
CA PRO A 211 -1.63 15.68 6.99
C PRO A 211 -1.78 16.25 5.58
N TYR A 212 -2.53 15.60 4.70
CA TYR A 212 -2.78 16.06 3.34
C TYR A 212 -4.28 16.09 3.01
N VAL A 213 -4.64 16.91 2.03
CA VAL A 213 -5.98 17.02 1.46
C VAL A 213 -5.91 16.76 -0.04
N ILE A 214 -6.85 16.00 -0.58
CA ILE A 214 -6.97 15.84 -2.05
C ILE A 214 -7.57 17.12 -2.62
N THR A 215 -6.80 17.81 -3.46
CA THR A 215 -7.19 19.11 -4.06
C THR A 215 -7.61 19.02 -5.52
N ALA A 216 -7.16 17.97 -6.22
CA ALA A 216 -7.55 17.71 -7.60
C ALA A 216 -7.51 16.21 -7.92
N GLU A 217 -8.34 15.82 -8.87
CA GLU A 217 -8.39 14.44 -9.39
C GLU A 217 -8.74 14.44 -10.88
N THR A 218 -8.00 13.64 -11.65
CA THR A 218 -8.35 13.23 -13.00
C THR A 218 -8.55 11.72 -13.00
N ILE A 219 -9.80 11.26 -13.06
CA ILE A 219 -10.17 9.85 -12.89
C ILE A 219 -9.28 8.92 -13.72
N GLY A 220 -8.64 7.96 -13.05
CA GLY A 220 -7.76 6.97 -13.67
C GLY A 220 -6.44 7.52 -14.21
N THR A 221 -6.11 8.77 -13.96
CA THR A 221 -4.89 9.43 -14.45
C THR A 221 -4.01 9.91 -13.30
N ASP A 222 -4.51 10.83 -12.46
CA ASP A 222 -3.76 11.42 -11.37
C ASP A 222 -4.65 11.88 -10.21
N VAL A 223 -4.04 12.00 -9.03
CA VAL A 223 -4.63 12.60 -7.82
C VAL A 223 -3.59 13.51 -7.19
N SER A 224 -3.93 14.77 -6.99
CA SER A 224 -3.08 15.76 -6.34
C SER A 224 -3.49 15.98 -4.88
N LEU A 225 -2.51 15.95 -3.98
CA LEU A 225 -2.68 16.21 -2.56
C LEU A 225 -1.83 17.42 -2.17
N GLU A 226 -2.37 18.27 -1.31
CA GLU A 226 -1.64 19.42 -0.71
C GLU A 226 -1.54 19.25 0.80
N ALA A 227 -0.41 19.64 1.37
CA ALA A 227 -0.16 19.56 2.80
C ALA A 227 -1.05 20.54 3.57
N ARG A 228 -1.58 20.11 4.70
CA ARG A 228 -2.31 20.96 5.64
C ARG A 228 -1.35 21.83 6.44
N GLU A 229 -1.61 23.13 6.47
CA GLU A 229 -0.77 24.09 7.21
C GLU A 229 -1.00 24.02 8.74
N ASP A 230 -2.17 23.52 9.15
CA ASP A 230 -2.60 23.45 10.56
C ASP A 230 -2.37 22.08 11.20
N TYR A 231 -1.79 21.12 10.49
CA TYR A 231 -1.54 19.78 11.02
C TYR A 231 -0.44 19.78 12.07
N ASP A 232 -0.74 19.38 13.31
CA ASP A 232 0.19 19.37 14.45
C ASP A 232 -0.10 18.22 15.45
N TRP A 233 -0.56 17.09 14.98
CA TRP A 233 -0.92 15.95 15.84
C TRP A 233 -0.43 14.60 15.33
N ALA A 234 0.74 14.57 14.71
CA ALA A 234 1.41 13.32 14.34
C ALA A 234 1.65 12.42 15.57
N PRO A 235 1.79 11.09 15.40
CA PRO A 235 2.15 10.19 16.50
C PRO A 235 3.39 10.70 17.25
N PRO A 236 3.39 10.77 18.59
CA PRO A 236 4.49 11.36 19.36
C PRO A 236 5.85 10.67 19.16
N SER A 237 5.86 9.40 18.77
CA SER A 237 7.07 8.63 18.49
C SER A 237 7.73 8.93 17.14
N LEU A 238 7.06 9.65 16.24
CA LEU A 238 7.66 10.08 14.98
C LEU A 238 8.64 11.24 15.22
N GLU A 239 9.78 11.20 14.55
CA GLU A 239 10.80 12.25 14.63
C GLU A 239 10.29 13.61 14.15
N HIS A 240 9.42 13.59 13.12
CA HIS A 240 8.80 14.81 12.59
C HIS A 240 7.43 15.04 13.19
N GLN A 241 7.22 16.24 13.69
CA GLN A 241 5.96 16.74 14.21
C GLN A 241 5.51 17.96 13.40
N GLY A 242 4.21 18.24 13.37
CA GLY A 242 3.65 19.38 12.65
C GLY A 242 3.45 19.13 11.14
N ARG A 243 3.36 20.22 10.41
CA ARG A 243 3.11 20.21 8.96
C ARG A 243 4.13 19.35 8.21
N ALA A 244 3.66 18.55 7.26
CA ALA A 244 4.53 17.73 6.42
C ALA A 244 5.62 18.55 5.71
N TYR A 245 6.79 17.96 5.49
CA TYR A 245 7.91 18.65 4.80
C TYR A 245 7.56 19.00 3.36
N LEU A 246 6.91 18.10 2.61
CA LEU A 246 6.52 18.35 1.23
C LEU A 246 5.26 19.21 1.17
N ASP A 247 5.20 20.12 0.21
CA ASP A 247 4.00 20.94 -0.06
C ASP A 247 2.89 20.11 -0.71
N ALA A 248 3.26 19.16 -1.58
CA ALA A 248 2.30 18.42 -2.36
C ALA A 248 2.80 17.00 -2.71
N ILE A 249 1.84 16.12 -2.99
CA ILE A 249 2.06 14.79 -3.58
C ILE A 249 1.19 14.72 -4.84
N ASN A 250 1.81 14.38 -5.97
CA ASN A 250 1.12 14.09 -7.20
C ASN A 250 1.20 12.60 -7.50
N LEU A 251 0.11 11.86 -7.23
CA LEU A 251 -0.01 10.43 -7.49
C LEU A 251 -0.47 10.24 -8.93
N VAL A 252 0.39 9.64 -9.75
CA VAL A 252 0.15 9.43 -11.20
C VAL A 252 -0.04 7.94 -11.46
N ILE A 253 -1.15 7.59 -12.09
CA ILE A 253 -1.47 6.20 -12.43
C ILE A 253 -0.66 5.78 -13.67
N THR A 254 0.24 4.83 -13.49
CA THR A 254 1.16 4.33 -14.53
C THR A 254 1.16 2.80 -14.52
N PRO A 255 0.18 2.15 -15.17
CA PRO A 255 -0.01 0.70 -15.08
C PRO A 255 1.14 -0.11 -15.67
N GLU A 256 1.70 0.34 -16.79
CA GLU A 256 2.74 -0.39 -17.52
C GLU A 256 4.09 -0.34 -16.78
N ASP A 257 4.61 -1.50 -16.34
CA ASP A 257 5.84 -1.60 -15.55
C ASP A 257 7.01 -0.89 -16.24
N SER A 258 7.23 -1.15 -17.53
CA SER A 258 8.33 -0.55 -18.29
C SER A 258 8.25 0.98 -18.38
N VAL A 259 7.04 1.54 -18.44
CA VAL A 259 6.83 3.00 -18.44
C VAL A 259 7.10 3.56 -17.06
N ARG A 260 6.59 2.91 -16.00
CA ARG A 260 6.78 3.32 -14.61
C ARG A 260 8.25 3.30 -14.20
N ILE A 261 8.95 2.19 -14.46
CA ILE A 261 10.38 2.06 -14.15
C ILE A 261 11.23 2.95 -15.06
N GLY A 262 10.85 3.12 -16.34
CA GLY A 262 11.51 4.05 -17.25
C GLY A 262 11.42 5.51 -16.79
N ALA A 263 10.26 5.96 -16.34
CA ALA A 263 10.06 7.31 -15.81
C ALA A 263 10.87 7.54 -14.51
N LEU A 264 10.86 6.56 -13.61
CA LEU A 264 11.64 6.61 -12.36
C LEU A 264 13.14 6.70 -12.64
N THR A 265 13.68 5.82 -13.50
CA THR A 265 15.11 5.79 -13.83
C THR A 265 15.58 6.99 -14.66
N ALA A 266 14.66 7.65 -15.38
CA ALA A 266 14.92 8.89 -16.09
C ALA A 266 14.82 10.15 -15.20
N GLY A 267 14.49 10.00 -13.91
CA GLY A 267 14.29 11.13 -12.98
C GLY A 267 13.05 11.98 -13.29
N GLN A 268 12.04 11.37 -13.91
CA GLN A 268 10.74 12.01 -14.19
C GLN A 268 9.74 11.81 -13.06
N ALA A 269 10.08 10.95 -12.10
CA ALA A 269 9.33 10.71 -10.88
C ALA A 269 10.30 10.48 -9.73
N ASP A 270 9.84 10.71 -8.51
CA ASP A 270 10.62 10.64 -7.28
C ASP A 270 10.42 9.30 -6.58
N PHE A 271 9.25 8.71 -6.73
CA PHE A 271 8.86 7.45 -6.09
C PHE A 271 8.00 6.62 -7.03
N ALA A 272 8.20 5.32 -7.02
CA ALA A 272 7.34 4.38 -7.72
C ALA A 272 7.06 3.16 -6.84
N ARG A 273 5.82 2.72 -6.85
CA ARG A 273 5.41 1.51 -6.18
C ARG A 273 5.32 0.34 -7.15
N TYR A 274 5.42 -0.87 -6.61
CA TYR A 274 5.28 -2.11 -7.35
C TYR A 274 6.39 -2.31 -8.39
N VAL A 275 7.64 -2.34 -7.90
CA VAL A 275 8.79 -2.76 -8.68
C VAL A 275 8.76 -4.29 -8.76
N GLN A 276 8.72 -4.84 -9.96
CA GLN A 276 8.72 -6.28 -10.18
C GLN A 276 10.12 -6.86 -9.94
N ALA A 277 10.19 -8.12 -9.52
CA ALA A 277 11.47 -8.79 -9.26
C ALA A 277 12.47 -8.68 -10.43
N PHE A 278 11.99 -8.77 -11.66
CA PHE A 278 12.84 -8.68 -12.86
C PHE A 278 13.32 -7.25 -13.16
N ASP A 279 12.71 -6.21 -12.56
CA ASP A 279 13.12 -4.81 -12.73
C ASP A 279 14.04 -4.32 -11.61
N GLU A 280 14.16 -5.05 -10.48
CA GLU A 280 14.93 -4.65 -9.31
C GLU A 280 16.39 -4.32 -9.67
N ALA A 281 17.05 -5.21 -10.43
CA ALA A 281 18.44 -4.99 -10.85
C ALA A 281 18.63 -3.73 -11.71
N GLN A 282 17.64 -3.35 -12.52
CA GLN A 282 17.67 -2.13 -13.32
C GLN A 282 17.54 -0.88 -12.43
N VAL A 283 16.64 -0.92 -11.44
CA VAL A 283 16.41 0.16 -10.49
C VAL A 283 17.66 0.41 -9.65
N GLU A 284 18.26 -0.64 -9.10
CA GLU A 284 19.50 -0.57 -8.33
C GLU A 284 20.68 -0.08 -9.17
N ALA A 285 20.84 -0.55 -10.41
CA ALA A 285 21.88 -0.10 -11.32
C ALA A 285 21.75 1.39 -11.68
N ALA A 286 20.56 1.96 -11.61
CA ALA A 286 20.32 3.39 -11.74
C ALA A 286 20.66 4.20 -10.48
N GLY A 287 21.08 3.55 -9.39
CA GLY A 287 21.38 4.18 -8.10
C GLY A 287 20.15 4.59 -7.30
N ILE A 288 19.00 4.02 -7.61
CA ILE A 288 17.72 4.26 -6.92
C ILE A 288 17.60 3.28 -5.76
N THR A 289 17.20 3.76 -4.61
CA THR A 289 17.00 2.92 -3.43
C THR A 289 15.75 2.07 -3.59
N LEU A 290 15.90 0.77 -3.46
CA LEU A 290 14.78 -0.18 -3.42
C LEU A 290 14.41 -0.45 -1.96
N TYR A 291 13.14 -0.23 -1.62
CA TYR A 291 12.57 -0.59 -0.33
C TYR A 291 11.69 -1.83 -0.49
N ALA A 292 12.14 -2.96 0.02
CA ALA A 292 11.46 -4.24 -0.02
C ALA A 292 11.20 -4.80 1.39
N PRO A 293 10.37 -4.13 2.22
CA PRO A 293 10.08 -4.62 3.55
C PRO A 293 9.23 -5.89 3.46
N GLN A 294 9.55 -6.87 4.32
CA GLN A 294 8.72 -8.06 4.44
C GLN A 294 7.34 -7.70 5.00
N THR A 295 6.29 -8.23 4.38
CA THR A 295 4.92 -8.09 4.89
C THR A 295 4.76 -8.84 6.21
N ARG A 296 4.00 -8.26 7.14
CA ARG A 296 3.74 -8.83 8.48
C ARG A 296 2.34 -9.42 8.53
N GLY A 297 2.19 -10.61 8.03
CA GLY A 297 0.87 -11.23 7.97
C GLY A 297 0.93 -12.62 7.40
N VAL A 298 -0.11 -13.00 6.67
CA VAL A 298 -0.20 -14.30 6.00
C VAL A 298 0.62 -14.25 4.71
N ASN A 299 1.44 -15.27 4.48
CA ASN A 299 2.19 -15.44 3.23
C ASN A 299 1.24 -15.65 2.05
N ASN A 300 1.71 -15.27 0.84
CA ASN A 300 1.02 -15.63 -0.39
C ASN A 300 0.86 -17.16 -0.47
N SER A 301 -0.36 -17.61 -0.65
CA SER A 301 -0.68 -19.03 -0.59
C SER A 301 -1.91 -19.35 -1.44
N LEU A 302 -2.06 -20.63 -1.78
CA LEU A 302 -3.29 -21.15 -2.36
C LEU A 302 -4.26 -21.55 -1.25
N SER A 303 -5.42 -20.89 -1.18
CA SER A 303 -6.49 -21.25 -0.25
C SER A 303 -7.27 -22.45 -0.76
N ILE A 304 -7.10 -23.60 -0.11
CA ILE A 304 -7.76 -24.85 -0.52
C ILE A 304 -9.18 -24.90 0.06
N ARG A 305 -10.18 -25.00 -0.78
CA ARG A 305 -11.58 -25.25 -0.36
C ARG A 305 -11.78 -26.71 0.01
N PHE A 306 -11.43 -27.08 1.23
CA PHE A 306 -11.48 -28.47 1.73
C PHE A 306 -12.89 -29.09 1.76
N THR A 307 -13.95 -28.33 1.55
CA THR A 307 -15.33 -28.83 1.31
C THR A 307 -15.51 -29.38 -0.09
N ASN A 308 -14.59 -29.10 -1.04
CA ASN A 308 -14.59 -29.72 -2.36
C ASN A 308 -14.21 -31.21 -2.20
N PRO A 309 -15.03 -32.18 -2.69
CA PRO A 309 -14.76 -33.61 -2.57
C PRO A 309 -13.37 -34.05 -3.04
N LEU A 310 -12.80 -33.40 -4.08
CA LEU A 310 -11.49 -33.75 -4.63
C LEU A 310 -10.35 -33.49 -3.65
N VAL A 311 -10.48 -32.48 -2.79
CA VAL A 311 -9.44 -32.07 -1.83
C VAL A 311 -9.90 -32.18 -0.37
N SER A 312 -11.04 -32.84 -0.10
CA SER A 312 -11.53 -33.08 1.26
C SER A 312 -10.66 -34.02 2.06
N ASP A 313 -10.02 -34.99 1.41
CA ASP A 313 -9.01 -35.86 2.02
C ASP A 313 -7.74 -35.09 2.33
N ILE A 314 -7.28 -35.14 3.57
CA ILE A 314 -6.06 -34.44 4.00
C ILE A 314 -4.82 -34.91 3.24
N ARG A 315 -4.76 -36.19 2.84
CA ARG A 315 -3.63 -36.76 2.10
C ARG A 315 -3.46 -36.10 0.73
N VAL A 316 -4.57 -35.77 0.06
CA VAL A 316 -4.52 -35.00 -1.22
C VAL A 316 -3.95 -33.62 -0.98
N ARG A 317 -4.36 -32.92 0.08
CA ARG A 317 -3.82 -31.60 0.39
C ARG A 317 -2.33 -31.64 0.78
N GLN A 318 -1.92 -32.65 1.53
CA GLN A 318 -0.49 -32.87 1.86
C GLN A 318 0.32 -33.20 0.60
N ALA A 319 -0.23 -33.98 -0.32
CA ALA A 319 0.40 -34.26 -1.60
C ALA A 319 0.60 -33.00 -2.46
N LEU A 320 -0.38 -32.07 -2.46
CA LEU A 320 -0.23 -30.79 -3.14
C LEU A 320 0.91 -29.94 -2.56
N VAL A 321 1.09 -29.96 -1.23
CA VAL A 321 2.19 -29.25 -0.58
C VAL A 321 3.53 -29.90 -0.92
N ALA A 322 3.64 -31.24 -0.78
CA ALA A 322 4.89 -31.96 -1.04
C ALA A 322 5.28 -31.99 -2.53
N GLY A 323 4.30 -31.85 -3.43
CA GLY A 323 4.52 -31.88 -4.89
C GLY A 323 5.03 -30.59 -5.51
N VAL A 324 5.08 -29.48 -4.75
CA VAL A 324 5.50 -28.17 -5.29
C VAL A 324 6.89 -27.79 -4.77
N ASN A 325 7.84 -27.59 -5.67
CA ASN A 325 9.17 -27.07 -5.34
C ASN A 325 9.16 -25.55 -5.25
N SER A 326 8.71 -25.03 -4.10
CA SER A 326 8.62 -23.58 -3.87
C SER A 326 9.99 -22.89 -3.93
N GLN A 327 11.08 -23.58 -3.51
CA GLN A 327 12.44 -23.03 -3.60
C GLN A 327 12.85 -22.80 -5.06
N GLU A 328 12.64 -23.78 -5.93
CA GLU A 328 12.97 -23.66 -7.36
C GLU A 328 12.17 -22.52 -8.04
N ILE A 329 10.89 -22.37 -7.65
CA ILE A 329 10.06 -21.27 -8.16
C ILE A 329 10.66 -19.93 -7.75
N VAL A 330 10.98 -19.75 -6.47
CA VAL A 330 11.55 -18.51 -5.96
C VAL A 330 12.91 -18.23 -6.61
N ASP A 331 13.80 -19.20 -6.65
CA ASP A 331 15.15 -19.05 -7.24
C ASP A 331 15.12 -18.75 -8.75
N THR A 332 14.03 -19.10 -9.45
CA THR A 332 13.92 -18.94 -10.89
C THR A 332 13.33 -17.60 -11.31
N ILE A 333 12.33 -17.11 -10.56
CA ILE A 333 11.51 -15.96 -11.02
C ILE A 333 11.51 -14.77 -10.05
N PHE A 334 12.09 -14.91 -8.85
CA PHE A 334 12.16 -13.87 -7.84
C PHE A 334 13.61 -13.53 -7.48
N THR A 335 13.79 -12.62 -6.56
CA THR A 335 15.08 -12.18 -6.01
C THR A 335 15.16 -12.54 -4.51
N ASP A 336 16.29 -12.21 -3.87
CA ASP A 336 16.49 -12.39 -2.43
C ASP A 336 15.48 -11.60 -1.56
N ASN A 337 14.76 -10.63 -2.16
CA ASN A 337 13.68 -9.90 -1.49
C ASN A 337 12.41 -10.73 -1.29
N TYR A 338 12.33 -11.92 -1.89
CA TYR A 338 11.19 -12.82 -1.83
C TYR A 338 11.55 -14.17 -1.18
N PRO A 339 11.66 -14.23 0.15
CA PRO A 339 12.02 -15.49 0.81
C PRO A 339 10.92 -16.54 0.65
N VAL A 340 11.33 -17.80 0.57
CA VAL A 340 10.39 -18.94 0.59
C VAL A 340 9.63 -18.95 1.92
N ALA A 341 8.32 -19.18 1.84
CA ALA A 341 7.48 -19.29 3.03
C ALA A 341 7.85 -20.52 3.87
N THR A 342 8.07 -20.32 5.15
CA THR A 342 8.36 -21.38 6.14
C THR A 342 7.22 -21.61 7.11
N SER A 343 6.09 -20.91 6.92
CA SER A 343 4.87 -21.02 7.72
C SER A 343 3.70 -20.39 6.95
N SER A 344 2.49 -20.49 7.47
CA SER A 344 1.36 -19.69 7.01
C SER A 344 1.53 -18.20 7.31
N LEU A 345 2.27 -17.85 8.35
CA LEU A 345 2.65 -16.48 8.68
C LEU A 345 4.03 -16.15 8.12
N SER A 346 4.24 -14.89 7.75
CA SER A 346 5.57 -14.38 7.40
C SER A 346 6.50 -14.40 8.62
N GLN A 347 7.81 -14.46 8.40
CA GLN A 347 8.80 -14.52 9.49
C GLN A 347 8.77 -13.28 10.39
N SER A 348 8.35 -12.14 9.86
CA SER A 348 8.22 -10.87 10.59
C SER A 348 6.87 -10.69 11.30
N ALA A 349 5.93 -11.61 11.14
CA ALA A 349 4.61 -11.52 11.76
C ALA A 349 4.64 -11.91 13.24
N LEU A 350 3.83 -11.22 14.04
CA LEU A 350 3.61 -11.61 15.44
C LEU A 350 3.00 -13.01 15.50
N GLY A 351 3.58 -13.90 16.31
CA GLY A 351 3.13 -15.28 16.43
C GLY A 351 3.68 -16.22 15.35
N TYR A 352 4.63 -15.75 14.52
CA TYR A 352 5.33 -16.65 13.59
C TYR A 352 5.97 -17.84 14.32
N LYS A 353 5.85 -18.98 13.69
CA LYS A 353 6.54 -20.22 14.08
C LYS A 353 7.04 -20.91 12.83
N ASP A 354 8.30 -21.29 12.80
CA ASP A 354 8.87 -22.07 11.71
C ASP A 354 8.20 -23.45 11.63
N GLU A 355 7.62 -23.76 10.49
CA GLU A 355 6.96 -25.02 10.14
C GLU A 355 7.55 -25.58 8.82
N SER A 356 8.77 -25.18 8.47
CA SER A 356 9.44 -25.58 7.22
C SER A 356 9.57 -27.09 7.04
N ASP A 357 9.66 -27.84 8.15
CA ASP A 357 9.64 -29.30 8.17
C ASP A 357 8.36 -29.91 7.57
N LYS A 358 7.26 -29.16 7.57
CA LYS A 358 5.97 -29.56 6.98
C LYS A 358 5.77 -29.11 5.54
N LEU A 359 6.66 -28.26 5.04
CA LEU A 359 6.60 -27.65 3.71
C LEU A 359 7.68 -28.17 2.76
N THR A 360 8.22 -29.35 3.07
CA THR A 360 9.32 -29.96 2.31
C THR A 360 8.80 -30.47 0.96
N TYR A 361 9.54 -30.13 -0.12
CA TYR A 361 9.34 -30.72 -1.43
C TYR A 361 9.79 -32.18 -1.44
N ASP A 362 8.86 -33.09 -1.66
CA ASP A 362 9.08 -34.54 -1.74
C ASP A 362 8.06 -35.15 -2.71
N PRO A 363 8.38 -35.20 -4.01
CA PRO A 363 7.45 -35.71 -5.03
C PRO A 363 7.13 -37.20 -4.83
N ASP A 364 8.06 -38.02 -4.30
CA ASP A 364 7.80 -39.43 -4.04
C ASP A 364 6.77 -39.60 -2.92
N ALA A 365 6.88 -38.80 -1.86
CA ALA A 365 5.87 -38.75 -0.80
C ALA A 365 4.52 -38.24 -1.31
N ALA A 366 4.52 -37.25 -2.19
CA ALA A 366 3.30 -36.74 -2.81
C ALA A 366 2.57 -37.81 -3.62
N GLU A 367 3.30 -38.59 -4.42
CA GLU A 367 2.75 -39.70 -5.18
C GLU A 367 2.17 -40.79 -4.27
N ALA A 368 2.90 -41.17 -3.23
CA ALA A 368 2.45 -42.17 -2.26
C ALA A 368 1.17 -41.73 -1.55
N LEU A 369 1.06 -40.48 -1.12
CA LEU A 369 -0.13 -39.89 -0.49
C LEU A 369 -1.35 -39.92 -1.41
N LEU A 370 -1.18 -39.63 -2.69
CA LEU A 370 -2.26 -39.74 -3.66
C LEU A 370 -2.73 -41.16 -3.88
N GLU A 371 -1.79 -42.11 -3.97
CA GLU A 371 -2.11 -43.54 -4.11
C GLU A 371 -2.83 -44.07 -2.86
N GLU A 372 -2.36 -43.73 -1.65
CA GLU A 372 -3.04 -44.09 -0.38
C GLU A 372 -4.45 -43.47 -0.30
N ALA A 373 -4.66 -42.28 -0.90
CA ALA A 373 -5.97 -41.64 -0.98
C ALA A 373 -6.88 -42.27 -2.05
N GLY A 374 -6.33 -43.23 -2.85
CA GLY A 374 -7.03 -43.99 -3.90
C GLY A 374 -6.98 -43.31 -5.28
N TRP A 375 -6.13 -42.27 -5.46
CA TRP A 375 -5.91 -41.58 -6.73
C TRP A 375 -4.79 -42.27 -7.54
N ALA A 376 -5.13 -43.27 -8.35
CA ALA A 376 -4.16 -44.01 -9.15
C ALA A 376 -3.86 -43.29 -10.46
N LEU A 377 -2.62 -43.43 -10.95
CA LEU A 377 -2.22 -42.90 -12.26
C LEU A 377 -2.87 -43.75 -13.37
N ASN A 378 -3.60 -43.16 -14.27
CA ASN A 378 -4.20 -43.84 -15.43
C ASN A 378 -3.19 -43.94 -16.60
N GLY A 379 -3.63 -44.58 -17.72
CA GLY A 379 -2.76 -44.77 -18.88
C GLY A 379 -2.33 -43.49 -19.60
N ASP A 380 -3.00 -42.39 -19.38
CA ASP A 380 -2.74 -41.07 -19.96
C ASP A 380 -1.89 -40.18 -19.04
N GLY A 381 -1.48 -40.68 -17.88
CA GLY A 381 -0.66 -39.94 -16.91
C GLY A 381 -1.46 -39.00 -16.00
N VAL A 382 -2.78 -39.19 -15.92
CA VAL A 382 -3.67 -38.41 -15.05
C VAL A 382 -4.07 -39.24 -13.83
N ARG A 383 -4.15 -38.62 -12.66
CA ARG A 383 -4.65 -39.26 -11.42
C ARG A 383 -6.16 -39.40 -11.48
N GLU A 384 -6.67 -40.62 -11.27
CA GLU A 384 -8.08 -40.98 -11.35
C GLU A 384 -8.50 -41.82 -10.14
N LYS A 385 -9.73 -41.60 -9.70
CA LYS A 385 -10.39 -42.41 -8.65
C LYS A 385 -11.86 -42.60 -8.99
N ASP A 386 -12.34 -43.85 -9.01
CA ASP A 386 -13.73 -44.21 -9.28
C ASP A 386 -14.27 -43.59 -10.62
N GLY A 387 -13.42 -43.48 -11.64
CA GLY A 387 -13.76 -42.89 -12.94
C GLY A 387 -13.79 -41.34 -12.96
N GLN A 388 -13.33 -40.71 -11.90
CA GLN A 388 -13.20 -39.25 -11.82
C GLN A 388 -11.71 -38.84 -11.83
N GLU A 389 -11.34 -37.92 -12.71
CA GLU A 389 -10.02 -37.32 -12.74
C GLU A 389 -9.81 -36.33 -11.60
N LEU A 390 -8.57 -36.27 -11.06
CA LEU A 390 -8.14 -35.28 -10.10
C LEU A 390 -7.77 -33.99 -10.85
N SER A 391 -8.76 -33.22 -11.19
CA SER A 391 -8.61 -31.92 -11.86
C SER A 391 -9.10 -30.81 -10.95
N LEU A 392 -8.25 -29.79 -10.72
CA LEU A 392 -8.52 -28.69 -9.81
C LEU A 392 -8.55 -27.37 -10.56
N ASP A 393 -9.62 -26.60 -10.35
CA ASP A 393 -9.68 -25.21 -10.82
C ASP A 393 -8.96 -24.30 -9.84
N VAL A 394 -8.02 -23.48 -10.33
CA VAL A 394 -7.32 -22.47 -9.55
C VAL A 394 -7.80 -21.10 -9.99
N TYR A 395 -8.34 -20.34 -9.06
CA TYR A 395 -8.75 -18.96 -9.28
C TYR A 395 -7.67 -18.02 -8.76
N VAL A 396 -7.18 -17.14 -9.63
CA VAL A 396 -6.17 -16.13 -9.31
C VAL A 396 -6.81 -14.77 -9.58
N ALA A 397 -6.73 -13.86 -8.60
CA ALA A 397 -7.06 -12.47 -8.85
C ALA A 397 -5.96 -11.87 -9.75
N ALA A 398 -6.35 -11.20 -10.83
CA ALA A 398 -5.40 -10.37 -11.55
C ALA A 398 -4.96 -9.20 -10.64
N PRO A 399 -3.65 -8.87 -10.65
CA PRO A 399 -3.13 -7.74 -9.88
C PRO A 399 -3.72 -6.42 -10.36
#